data_11905d400be1bb732c494b3ec835c31e
#
_entry.id   11905d400be1bb732c494b3ec835c31e
#
_cell.length_a   1.000
_cell.length_b   1.000
_cell.length_c   1.000
_cell.angle_alpha   90.00
_cell.angle_beta   90.00
_cell.angle_gamma   90.00
#
_symmetry.space_group_name_H-M   'P 1'
#
loop_
_entity.id
_entity.type
_entity.pdbx_description
1 polymer ?
#
loop_
_entity_poly.entity_id
_entity_poly.type
_entity_poly.pdbx_seq_one_letter_code
_entity_poly.pdbx_strand_id
1 'polypeptide(L)'
;MTYRTLTIQHAKPAPIVGIVLAFMMTLFEPRTSHADEDLTRLPNLALSTLQMIGSHNSYKKAMPANVMALLKWVEPAVAQGLDYSHIPIEEQLALGLRVFEIDVFHDPEGERYSRPLGRGLHPLTPAFNEWEQAQLDAPGLKVLHIQDIDYRSHCLTFRKCLEIFRDFSDANPGHLPIFISLNLKTSPIGLPGSTTPLPFDKAGYLNLHRDLESALGLDNLVTPSEVQKDNRSLRERITTVGWPDLSEMRGRFIFLIDEPLKKTAGYLEDFEKHERLLFLSVPSDHDQAAILVMNDPLKAFDDITARVAKGFLVRTRADADTVEARSADDTRMRAAFASGAHFISTDYYVRDERLKSDYRVRFPEGGYARQSPRSEVID
;
A
#
# COMPACT_ATOMS: atom_id res chain seq x y z
N MET A 1 46.79 -52.22 57.47
CA MET A 1 46.03 -51.14 56.82
C MET A 1 46.90 -50.49 55.80
N THR A 2 46.81 -50.86 54.55
CA THR A 2 47.71 -50.46 53.46
C THR A 2 47.06 -49.43 52.60
N TYR A 3 47.55 -48.22 52.57
CA TYR A 3 47.09 -47.17 51.65
C TYR A 3 47.71 -47.39 50.27
N ARG A 4 46.85 -47.47 49.24
CA ARG A 4 47.23 -47.46 47.82
C ARG A 4 47.17 -46.03 47.30
N THR A 5 48.34 -45.55 46.86
CA THR A 5 48.50 -44.28 46.19
C THR A 5 47.98 -44.39 44.73
N LEU A 6 47.03 -43.53 44.32
CA LEU A 6 46.57 -43.43 42.93
C LEU A 6 47.40 -42.38 42.22
N THR A 7 48.08 -42.77 41.16
CA THR A 7 48.89 -41.92 40.32
C THR A 7 47.96 -41.37 39.21
N ILE A 8 47.82 -40.03 39.15
CA ILE A 8 47.06 -39.36 38.09
C ILE A 8 48.02 -39.13 36.91
N GLN A 9 47.71 -39.75 35.77
CA GLN A 9 48.40 -39.47 34.51
C GLN A 9 47.79 -38.21 33.87
N HIS A 10 48.66 -37.23 33.60
CA HIS A 10 48.34 -36.04 32.86
C HIS A 10 48.11 -36.36 31.37
N ALA A 11 46.88 -36.19 30.88
CA ALA A 11 46.58 -36.21 29.46
C ALA A 11 47.01 -34.89 28.80
N LYS A 12 47.70 -34.98 27.68
CA LYS A 12 48.13 -33.86 26.84
C LYS A 12 46.90 -33.21 26.16
N PRO A 13 46.81 -31.88 26.03
CA PRO A 13 45.72 -31.23 25.30
C PRO A 13 45.86 -31.45 23.79
N ALA A 14 44.75 -31.81 23.16
CA ALA A 14 44.63 -31.89 21.72
C ALA A 14 44.58 -30.50 21.08
N PRO A 15 45.05 -30.32 19.84
CA PRO A 15 45.05 -29.02 19.19
C PRO A 15 43.63 -28.62 18.82
N ILE A 16 43.24 -27.38 19.20
CA ILE A 16 41.99 -26.72 18.80
C ILE A 16 42.16 -26.34 17.32
N VAL A 17 41.52 -27.08 16.44
CA VAL A 17 41.30 -26.70 15.04
C VAL A 17 40.25 -25.61 15.02
N GLY A 18 40.68 -24.36 14.87
CA GLY A 18 39.77 -23.24 14.68
C GLY A 18 39.03 -23.37 13.34
N ILE A 19 37.75 -23.70 13.40
CA ILE A 19 36.87 -23.58 12.23
C ILE A 19 36.57 -22.09 12.06
N VAL A 20 37.23 -21.45 11.09
CA VAL A 20 36.85 -20.12 10.59
C VAL A 20 35.57 -20.31 9.79
N LEU A 21 34.42 -20.04 10.39
CA LEU A 21 33.16 -19.86 9.65
C LEU A 21 33.29 -18.55 8.85
N ALA A 22 33.63 -18.67 7.59
CA ALA A 22 33.46 -17.58 6.64
C ALA A 22 31.94 -17.35 6.47
N PHE A 23 31.42 -16.29 7.10
CA PHE A 23 30.10 -15.77 6.83
C PHE A 23 30.13 -15.22 5.40
N MET A 24 29.70 -16.02 4.42
CA MET A 24 29.34 -15.50 3.11
C MET A 24 28.13 -14.60 3.31
N MET A 25 28.37 -13.30 3.44
CA MET A 25 27.37 -12.28 3.15
C MET A 25 27.03 -12.45 1.66
N THR A 26 25.98 -13.19 1.36
CA THR A 26 25.33 -13.08 0.06
C THR A 26 24.77 -11.66 0.01
N LEU A 27 25.46 -10.79 -0.71
CA LEU A 27 24.93 -9.53 -1.17
C LEU A 27 23.65 -9.91 -1.95
N PHE A 28 22.50 -9.62 -1.36
CA PHE A 28 21.23 -9.65 -2.04
C PHE A 28 21.29 -8.49 -3.06
N GLU A 29 21.78 -8.77 -4.27
CA GLU A 29 21.56 -7.84 -5.36
C GLU A 29 20.05 -7.75 -5.57
N PRO A 30 19.45 -6.55 -5.47
CA PRO A 30 18.05 -6.37 -5.77
C PRO A 30 17.85 -6.77 -7.23
N ARG A 31 17.22 -7.91 -7.46
CA ARG A 31 16.76 -8.29 -8.78
C ARG A 31 15.59 -7.37 -9.14
N THR A 32 15.90 -6.28 -9.83
CA THR A 32 14.89 -5.53 -10.58
C THR A 32 14.14 -6.53 -11.46
N SER A 33 12.81 -6.52 -11.41
CA SER A 33 12.05 -7.40 -12.29
C SER A 33 12.37 -7.02 -13.73
N HIS A 34 12.55 -8.00 -14.62
CA HIS A 34 12.87 -7.74 -16.05
C HIS A 34 11.86 -6.78 -16.70
N ALA A 35 10.61 -6.73 -16.22
CA ALA A 35 9.60 -5.79 -16.69
C ALA A 35 9.91 -4.33 -16.30
N ASP A 36 10.47 -4.07 -15.11
CA ASP A 36 10.89 -2.72 -14.72
C ASP A 36 12.10 -2.24 -15.53
N GLU A 37 13.03 -3.14 -15.87
CA GLU A 37 14.19 -2.81 -16.70
C GLU A 37 13.79 -2.41 -18.13
N ASP A 38 12.81 -3.06 -18.75
CA ASP A 38 12.34 -2.71 -20.09
C ASP A 38 11.60 -1.36 -20.10
N LEU A 39 10.77 -1.09 -19.11
CA LEU A 39 10.07 0.21 -18.97
C LEU A 39 11.02 1.36 -18.58
N THR A 40 12.17 1.08 -17.93
CA THR A 40 13.19 2.10 -17.64
C THR A 40 13.88 2.63 -18.90
N ARG A 41 13.90 1.86 -19.99
CA ARG A 41 14.59 2.18 -21.23
C ARG A 41 13.78 3.00 -22.22
N LEU A 42 12.47 3.22 -21.97
CA LEU A 42 11.60 3.98 -22.85
C LEU A 42 11.63 5.48 -22.47
N PRO A 43 12.37 6.33 -23.22
CA PRO A 43 12.30 7.77 -23.07
C PRO A 43 10.93 8.27 -23.58
N ASN A 44 10.40 9.33 -22.99
CA ASN A 44 9.18 10.03 -23.42
C ASN A 44 7.86 9.26 -23.24
N LEU A 45 7.81 8.27 -22.34
CA LEU A 45 6.56 7.64 -21.95
C LEU A 45 5.83 8.51 -20.94
N ALA A 46 4.54 8.74 -21.11
CA ALA A 46 3.72 9.41 -20.10
C ALA A 46 3.18 8.39 -19.09
N LEU A 47 3.00 8.78 -17.83
CA LEU A 47 2.37 7.91 -16.81
C LEU A 47 1.00 7.41 -17.26
N SER A 48 0.25 8.24 -17.99
CA SER A 48 -1.05 7.90 -18.58
C SER A 48 -1.02 6.81 -19.65
N THR A 49 0.16 6.37 -20.07
CA THR A 49 0.29 5.23 -21.00
C THR A 49 0.63 3.92 -20.31
N LEU A 50 0.74 3.92 -18.97
CA LEU A 50 1.09 2.73 -18.19
C LEU A 50 -0.12 2.10 -17.51
N GLN A 51 -0.06 0.78 -17.34
CA GLN A 51 -0.86 0.04 -16.38
C GLN A 51 0.06 -0.55 -15.31
N MET A 52 -0.31 -0.39 -14.04
CA MET A 52 0.45 -0.92 -12.91
C MET A 52 -0.50 -1.67 -11.96
N ILE A 53 -0.08 -2.85 -11.54
CA ILE A 53 -0.77 -3.67 -10.54
C ILE A 53 -0.19 -3.33 -9.16
N GLY A 54 -1.06 -3.35 -8.16
CA GLY A 54 -0.67 -3.15 -6.78
C GLY A 54 -1.63 -3.79 -5.80
N SER A 55 -1.35 -3.64 -4.54
CA SER A 55 -2.13 -4.22 -3.45
C SER A 55 -3.21 -3.24 -2.94
N HIS A 56 -4.35 -3.81 -2.55
CA HIS A 56 -5.38 -3.15 -1.75
C HIS A 56 -5.08 -3.39 -0.26
N ASN A 57 -5.19 -2.36 0.59
CA ASN A 57 -4.80 -2.46 2.01
C ASN A 57 -3.39 -3.06 2.21
N SER A 58 -2.42 -2.50 1.54
CA SER A 58 -1.08 -3.06 1.33
C SER A 58 -0.33 -3.47 2.59
N TYR A 59 -0.65 -2.84 3.71
CA TYR A 59 -0.07 -3.04 5.04
C TYR A 59 -0.66 -4.23 5.82
N LYS A 60 -1.80 -4.80 5.33
CA LYS A 60 -2.66 -5.69 6.11
C LYS A 60 -2.01 -7.06 6.37
N LYS A 61 -1.88 -7.42 7.65
CA LYS A 61 -1.57 -8.79 8.12
C LYS A 61 -2.85 -9.57 8.35
N ALA A 62 -2.77 -10.89 8.36
CA ALA A 62 -3.90 -11.75 8.73
C ALA A 62 -4.44 -11.38 10.12
N MET A 63 -5.77 -11.34 10.24
CA MET A 63 -6.43 -11.21 11.53
C MET A 63 -6.02 -12.33 12.48
N PRO A 64 -6.01 -12.10 13.82
CA PRO A 64 -5.84 -13.17 14.78
C PRO A 64 -6.87 -14.26 14.56
N ALA A 65 -6.44 -15.54 14.56
CA ALA A 65 -7.27 -16.69 14.18
C ALA A 65 -8.57 -16.82 15.02
N ASN A 66 -8.49 -16.49 16.32
CA ASN A 66 -9.64 -16.51 17.22
C ASN A 66 -10.64 -15.35 16.95
N VAL A 67 -10.16 -14.18 16.56
CA VAL A 67 -11.02 -13.05 16.12
C VAL A 67 -11.71 -13.41 14.81
N MET A 68 -10.96 -13.95 13.85
CA MET A 68 -11.50 -14.43 12.59
C MET A 68 -12.54 -15.57 12.80
N ALA A 69 -12.26 -16.50 13.70
CA ALA A 69 -13.21 -17.58 14.00
C ALA A 69 -14.53 -17.06 14.62
N LEU A 70 -14.45 -16.09 15.53
CA LEU A 70 -15.63 -15.43 16.08
C LEU A 70 -16.40 -14.70 14.98
N LEU A 71 -15.70 -13.94 14.14
CA LEU A 71 -16.33 -13.19 13.05
C LEU A 71 -17.01 -14.12 12.04
N LYS A 72 -16.40 -15.28 11.72
CA LYS A 72 -17.01 -16.32 10.87
C LYS A 72 -18.31 -16.89 11.45
N TRP A 73 -18.45 -16.88 12.77
CA TRP A 73 -19.66 -17.35 13.43
C TRP A 73 -20.76 -16.29 13.47
N VAL A 74 -20.41 -15.00 13.70
CA VAL A 74 -21.42 -13.92 13.85
C VAL A 74 -21.77 -13.26 12.52
N GLU A 75 -20.78 -13.04 11.64
CA GLU A 75 -20.91 -12.33 10.37
C GLU A 75 -20.08 -13.02 9.27
N PRO A 76 -20.50 -14.20 8.80
CA PRO A 76 -19.69 -15.04 7.89
C PRO A 76 -19.33 -14.34 6.57
N ALA A 77 -20.21 -13.50 6.03
CA ALA A 77 -19.95 -12.77 4.79
C ALA A 77 -18.84 -11.69 4.99
N VAL A 78 -18.90 -10.96 6.11
CA VAL A 78 -17.87 -10.00 6.48
C VAL A 78 -16.53 -10.72 6.71
N ALA A 79 -16.57 -11.84 7.45
CA ALA A 79 -15.37 -12.64 7.69
C ALA A 79 -14.72 -13.14 6.39
N GLN A 80 -15.53 -13.55 5.40
CA GLN A 80 -15.01 -13.97 4.11
C GLN A 80 -14.30 -12.81 3.39
N GLY A 81 -14.89 -11.63 3.34
CA GLY A 81 -14.31 -10.46 2.70
C GLY A 81 -13.01 -9.98 3.36
N LEU A 82 -12.85 -10.24 4.67
CA LEU A 82 -11.66 -9.84 5.45
C LEU A 82 -10.57 -10.92 5.51
N ASP A 83 -10.82 -12.15 5.00
CA ASP A 83 -9.90 -13.30 5.11
C ASP A 83 -8.83 -13.28 4.01
N TYR A 84 -8.04 -12.20 3.95
CA TYR A 84 -6.84 -12.06 3.13
C TYR A 84 -5.73 -11.37 3.93
N SER A 85 -4.51 -11.44 3.42
CA SER A 85 -3.34 -10.78 4.00
C SER A 85 -2.26 -10.60 2.95
N HIS A 86 -1.33 -9.70 3.21
CA HIS A 86 -0.22 -9.39 2.33
C HIS A 86 1.13 -9.81 2.93
N ILE A 87 2.12 -9.98 2.07
CA ILE A 87 3.54 -10.00 2.46
C ILE A 87 3.97 -8.57 2.85
N PRO A 88 5.11 -8.39 3.55
CA PRO A 88 5.63 -7.07 3.88
C PRO A 88 5.73 -6.13 2.68
N ILE A 89 5.53 -4.82 2.90
CA ILE A 89 5.53 -3.81 1.82
C ILE A 89 6.87 -3.81 1.05
N GLU A 90 7.99 -3.99 1.75
CA GLU A 90 9.31 -4.11 1.14
C GLU A 90 9.41 -5.28 0.16
N GLU A 91 8.78 -6.41 0.46
CA GLU A 91 8.72 -7.57 -0.43
C GLU A 91 7.79 -7.31 -1.64
N GLN A 92 6.68 -6.60 -1.42
CA GLN A 92 5.79 -6.17 -2.50
C GLN A 92 6.51 -5.23 -3.48
N LEU A 93 7.27 -4.27 -2.98
CA LEU A 93 8.12 -3.37 -3.77
C LEU A 93 9.18 -4.14 -4.57
N ALA A 94 9.83 -5.13 -3.93
CA ALA A 94 10.82 -6.00 -4.56
C ALA A 94 10.23 -6.90 -5.67
N LEU A 95 8.94 -7.29 -5.55
CA LEU A 95 8.22 -8.00 -6.62
C LEU A 95 7.93 -7.12 -7.84
N GLY A 96 8.00 -5.79 -7.70
CA GLY A 96 7.70 -4.82 -8.76
C GLY A 96 6.35 -4.12 -8.63
N LEU A 97 5.63 -4.24 -7.50
CA LEU A 97 4.41 -3.47 -7.28
C LEU A 97 4.75 -1.98 -7.11
N ARG A 98 3.91 -1.12 -7.70
CA ARG A 98 4.05 0.35 -7.65
C ARG A 98 2.75 1.06 -7.32
N VAL A 99 1.72 0.31 -6.94
CA VAL A 99 0.41 0.82 -6.52
C VAL A 99 0.11 0.27 -5.14
N PHE A 100 -0.16 1.16 -4.18
CA PHE A 100 -0.39 0.80 -2.79
C PHE A 100 -1.60 1.53 -2.24
N GLU A 101 -2.17 0.99 -1.18
CA GLU A 101 -3.26 1.59 -0.43
C GLU A 101 -2.98 1.49 1.07
N ILE A 102 -3.14 2.60 1.78
CA ILE A 102 -2.89 2.70 3.21
C ILE A 102 -4.07 3.38 3.88
N ASP A 103 -4.65 2.70 4.86
CA ASP A 103 -5.67 3.28 5.74
C ASP A 103 -5.00 3.99 6.90
N VAL A 104 -5.41 5.21 7.16
CA VAL A 104 -4.82 6.03 8.23
C VAL A 104 -5.88 6.48 9.24
N PHE A 105 -5.51 6.40 10.51
CA PHE A 105 -6.30 6.87 11.63
C PHE A 105 -5.58 8.02 12.33
N HIS A 106 -6.30 9.09 12.66
CA HIS A 106 -5.76 10.21 13.42
C HIS A 106 -5.67 9.87 14.91
N ASP A 107 -4.47 10.01 15.49
CA ASP A 107 -4.18 9.73 16.90
C ASP A 107 -3.13 10.72 17.43
N PRO A 108 -3.51 12.01 17.59
CA PRO A 108 -2.55 13.07 17.90
C PRO A 108 -1.94 12.97 19.30
N GLU A 109 -2.61 12.27 20.22
CA GLU A 109 -2.16 12.10 21.61
C GLU A 109 -1.51 10.74 21.86
N GLY A 110 -1.72 9.77 20.95
CA GLY A 110 -1.30 8.38 21.12
C GLY A 110 -2.32 7.54 21.90
N GLU A 111 -2.02 6.26 22.04
CA GLU A 111 -2.74 5.24 22.83
C GLU A 111 -4.19 4.94 22.39
N ARG A 112 -4.81 5.71 21.49
CA ARG A 112 -6.23 5.53 21.09
C ARG A 112 -6.49 4.14 20.50
N TYR A 113 -5.54 3.56 19.78
CA TYR A 113 -5.66 2.26 19.10
C TYR A 113 -4.76 1.19 19.72
N SER A 114 -4.15 1.44 20.86
CA SER A 114 -3.15 0.56 21.50
C SER A 114 -3.75 -0.67 22.18
N ARG A 115 -5.08 -0.65 22.46
CA ARG A 115 -5.80 -1.70 23.17
C ARG A 115 -7.05 -2.17 22.42
N PRO A 116 -6.90 -2.75 21.21
CA PRO A 116 -8.05 -3.16 20.41
C PRO A 116 -8.87 -4.24 21.12
N LEU A 117 -10.20 -4.17 21.01
CA LEU A 117 -11.14 -5.12 21.64
C LEU A 117 -10.82 -6.56 21.24
N GLY A 118 -10.51 -6.81 19.99
CA GLY A 118 -10.18 -8.15 19.48
C GLY A 118 -9.04 -8.83 20.23
N ARG A 119 -8.12 -8.05 20.82
CA ARG A 119 -7.05 -8.58 21.67
C ARG A 119 -7.57 -9.17 22.97
N GLY A 120 -8.62 -8.57 23.54
CA GLY A 120 -9.23 -9.02 24.79
C GLY A 120 -10.23 -10.18 24.65
N LEU A 121 -10.63 -10.54 23.42
CA LEU A 121 -11.69 -11.54 23.20
C LEU A 121 -11.28 -12.97 23.60
N HIS A 122 -9.99 -13.27 23.63
CA HIS A 122 -9.52 -14.60 24.00
C HIS A 122 -8.08 -14.54 24.56
N PRO A 123 -7.76 -15.29 25.63
CA PRO A 123 -6.43 -15.28 26.25
C PRO A 123 -5.28 -15.67 25.32
N LEU A 124 -5.55 -16.44 24.27
CA LEU A 124 -4.55 -16.87 23.28
C LEU A 124 -4.43 -15.89 22.09
N THR A 125 -5.12 -14.74 22.10
CA THR A 125 -4.90 -13.71 21.08
C THR A 125 -3.48 -13.18 21.22
N PRO A 126 -2.65 -13.22 20.15
CA PRO A 126 -1.28 -12.74 20.22
C PRO A 126 -1.22 -11.28 20.68
N ALA A 127 -0.43 -11.01 21.72
CA ALA A 127 -0.16 -9.65 22.15
C ALA A 127 0.70 -8.93 21.10
N PHE A 128 0.68 -7.60 21.13
CA PHE A 128 1.72 -6.82 20.50
C PHE A 128 3.05 -7.06 21.24
N ASN A 129 4.14 -7.15 20.50
CA ASN A 129 5.46 -7.09 21.12
C ASN A 129 5.75 -5.65 21.60
N GLU A 130 6.82 -5.46 22.34
CA GLU A 130 7.18 -4.15 22.92
C GLU A 130 7.32 -3.05 21.85
N TRP A 131 7.90 -3.38 20.70
CA TRP A 131 8.07 -2.44 19.60
C TRP A 131 6.74 -2.07 18.91
N GLU A 132 5.86 -3.06 18.66
CA GLU A 132 4.50 -2.82 18.14
C GLU A 132 3.68 -1.97 19.12
N GLN A 133 3.75 -2.27 20.42
CA GLN A 133 3.04 -1.53 21.46
C GLN A 133 3.52 -0.07 21.51
N ALA A 134 4.84 0.16 21.52
CA ALA A 134 5.41 1.50 21.55
C ALA A 134 4.97 2.37 20.37
N GLN A 135 4.81 1.78 19.17
CA GLN A 135 4.28 2.50 18.00
C GLN A 135 2.81 2.89 18.16
N LEU A 136 2.01 2.00 18.75
CA LEU A 136 0.59 2.28 18.98
C LEU A 136 0.38 3.28 20.13
N ASP A 137 1.27 3.28 21.12
CA ASP A 137 1.21 4.21 22.26
C ASP A 137 1.70 5.63 21.88
N ALA A 138 2.61 5.74 20.91
CA ALA A 138 3.16 7.03 20.48
C ALA A 138 2.09 7.89 19.75
N PRO A 139 2.13 9.23 19.87
CA PRO A 139 1.34 10.12 19.04
C PRO A 139 1.61 9.95 17.54
N GLY A 140 0.61 10.23 16.69
CA GLY A 140 0.76 10.23 15.22
C GLY A 140 -0.32 9.44 14.50
N LEU A 141 -0.17 9.31 13.19
CA LEU A 141 -1.12 8.58 12.35
C LEU A 141 -0.88 7.07 12.47
N LYS A 142 -1.95 6.29 12.74
CA LYS A 142 -1.91 4.83 12.84
C LYS A 142 -2.38 4.18 11.54
N VAL A 143 -1.83 3.01 11.26
CA VAL A 143 -2.16 2.24 10.04
C VAL A 143 -2.76 0.90 10.43
N LEU A 144 -4.07 0.81 10.32
CA LEU A 144 -4.91 -0.33 10.66
C LEU A 144 -6.02 -0.44 9.62
N HIS A 145 -6.56 -1.63 9.38
CA HIS A 145 -7.70 -1.80 8.47
C HIS A 145 -9.03 -1.45 9.15
N ILE A 146 -9.36 -2.15 10.25
CA ILE A 146 -10.55 -1.88 11.05
C ILE A 146 -10.11 -1.86 12.51
N GLN A 147 -10.30 -0.72 13.18
CA GLN A 147 -10.01 -0.61 14.59
C GLN A 147 -10.72 -1.71 15.39
N ASP A 148 -10.07 -2.18 16.43
CA ASP A 148 -10.57 -3.20 17.35
C ASP A 148 -10.67 -4.63 16.83
N ILE A 149 -10.87 -4.88 15.55
CA ILE A 149 -11.06 -6.23 15.00
C ILE A 149 -10.00 -6.65 13.98
N ASP A 150 -9.63 -5.80 13.03
CA ASP A 150 -8.61 -6.09 12.00
C ASP A 150 -7.46 -5.08 12.11
N TYR A 151 -6.72 -5.19 13.20
CA TYR A 151 -5.75 -4.21 13.69
C TYR A 151 -4.28 -4.60 13.43
N ARG A 152 -4.03 -5.73 12.77
CA ARG A 152 -2.66 -6.19 12.49
C ARG A 152 -2.15 -5.52 11.21
N SER A 153 -0.94 -4.97 11.30
CA SER A 153 -0.30 -4.22 10.21
C SER A 153 1.18 -4.56 10.11
N HIS A 154 1.76 -4.47 8.91
CA HIS A 154 3.20 -4.56 8.68
C HIS A 154 3.92 -3.28 9.12
N CYS A 155 3.23 -2.14 9.08
CA CYS A 155 3.72 -0.85 9.55
C CYS A 155 2.59 -0.15 10.33
N LEU A 156 2.68 -0.14 11.68
CA LEU A 156 1.60 0.34 12.57
C LEU A 156 1.44 1.86 12.61
N THR A 157 2.40 2.63 12.08
CA THR A 157 2.30 4.08 11.94
C THR A 157 2.55 4.48 10.49
N PHE A 158 1.89 5.56 10.04
CA PHE A 158 2.05 6.06 8.68
C PHE A 158 3.52 6.42 8.39
N ARG A 159 4.20 7.05 9.35
CA ARG A 159 5.64 7.33 9.24
C ARG A 159 6.47 6.08 8.96
N LYS A 160 6.19 4.96 9.64
CA LYS A 160 6.93 3.71 9.39
C LYS A 160 6.65 3.12 8.03
N CYS A 161 5.41 3.24 7.53
CA CYS A 161 5.12 2.86 6.15
C CYS A 161 5.90 3.72 5.15
N LEU A 162 5.96 5.04 5.37
CA LEU A 162 6.71 5.96 4.51
C LEU A 162 8.21 5.70 4.54
N GLU A 163 8.78 5.36 5.69
CA GLU A 163 10.21 4.98 5.82
C GLU A 163 10.53 3.76 4.93
N ILE A 164 9.66 2.74 4.87
CA ILE A 164 9.83 1.58 3.97
C ILE A 164 9.87 2.02 2.49
N PHE A 165 8.96 2.89 2.08
CA PHE A 165 8.96 3.43 0.72
C PHE A 165 10.21 4.27 0.43
N ARG A 166 10.67 5.05 1.41
CA ARG A 166 11.90 5.85 1.30
C ARG A 166 13.12 4.97 1.12
N ASP A 167 13.29 3.97 1.99
CA ASP A 167 14.42 3.03 1.94
C ASP A 167 14.50 2.31 0.58
N PHE A 168 13.33 1.90 0.05
CA PHE A 168 13.26 1.33 -1.29
C PHE A 168 13.67 2.32 -2.37
N SER A 169 13.18 3.56 -2.32
CA SER A 169 13.46 4.61 -3.30
C SER A 169 14.95 4.96 -3.32
N ASP A 170 15.57 5.08 -2.16
CA ASP A 170 17.01 5.36 -2.02
C ASP A 170 17.89 4.24 -2.60
N ALA A 171 17.44 2.98 -2.42
CA ALA A 171 18.14 1.82 -2.96
C ALA A 171 17.90 1.62 -4.48
N ASN A 172 16.83 2.20 -5.03
CA ASN A 172 16.40 2.02 -6.42
C ASN A 172 16.11 3.38 -7.12
N PRO A 173 17.11 4.27 -7.25
CA PRO A 173 16.89 5.58 -7.84
C PRO A 173 16.40 5.43 -9.30
N GLY A 174 15.37 6.19 -9.65
CA GLY A 174 14.78 6.11 -10.99
C GLY A 174 13.71 5.02 -11.17
N HIS A 175 13.24 4.38 -10.09
CA HIS A 175 12.08 3.49 -10.13
C HIS A 175 10.85 4.17 -10.76
N LEU A 176 9.88 3.38 -11.26
CA LEU A 176 8.59 3.92 -11.69
C LEU A 176 7.93 4.66 -10.53
N PRO A 177 7.16 5.73 -10.80
CA PRO A 177 6.45 6.44 -9.75
C PRO A 177 5.62 5.48 -8.89
N ILE A 178 5.70 5.64 -7.57
CA ILE A 178 4.91 4.85 -6.63
C ILE A 178 3.63 5.62 -6.32
N PHE A 179 2.49 5.03 -6.68
CA PHE A 179 1.17 5.56 -6.36
C PHE A 179 0.67 4.99 -5.04
N ILE A 180 0.23 5.86 -4.14
CA ILE A 180 -0.30 5.50 -2.82
C ILE A 180 -1.65 6.18 -2.61
N SER A 181 -2.74 5.40 -2.52
CA SER A 181 -4.04 5.89 -2.08
C SER A 181 -4.16 5.81 -0.57
N LEU A 182 -4.75 6.83 0.03
CA LEU A 182 -4.98 6.95 1.46
C LEU A 182 -6.48 6.93 1.75
N ASN A 183 -6.95 5.98 2.57
CA ASN A 183 -8.27 6.02 3.15
C ASN A 183 -8.21 6.63 4.55
N LEU A 184 -8.93 7.72 4.77
CA LEU A 184 -8.99 8.43 6.05
C LEU A 184 -10.08 7.81 6.92
N LYS A 185 -9.69 7.00 7.89
CA LYS A 185 -10.60 6.20 8.72
C LYS A 185 -11.22 7.07 9.83
N THR A 186 -12.49 7.40 9.67
CA THR A 186 -13.23 8.30 10.58
C THR A 186 -14.52 7.69 11.12
N SER A 187 -14.90 6.50 10.70
CA SER A 187 -16.19 5.89 11.04
C SER A 187 -16.07 4.89 12.18
N PRO A 188 -16.97 4.94 13.18
CA PRO A 188 -17.08 3.90 14.21
C PRO A 188 -17.59 2.59 13.58
N ILE A 189 -17.26 1.46 14.21
CA ILE A 189 -17.70 0.12 13.73
C ILE A 189 -18.99 -0.38 14.36
N GLY A 190 -19.62 0.41 15.23
CA GLY A 190 -20.90 0.07 15.84
C GLY A 190 -20.85 -1.02 16.93
N LEU A 191 -19.69 -1.49 17.33
CA LEU A 191 -19.54 -2.46 18.44
C LEU A 191 -19.50 -1.73 19.78
N PRO A 192 -20.24 -2.20 20.81
CA PRO A 192 -20.17 -1.62 22.17
C PRO A 192 -18.73 -1.64 22.70
N GLY A 193 -18.28 -0.49 23.19
CA GLY A 193 -16.91 -0.34 23.73
C GLY A 193 -15.82 -0.22 22.68
N SER A 194 -16.15 -0.18 21.39
CA SER A 194 -15.17 0.02 20.32
C SER A 194 -14.62 1.44 20.31
N THR A 195 -13.40 1.57 19.84
CA THR A 195 -12.72 2.83 19.65
C THR A 195 -13.44 3.68 18.59
N THR A 196 -13.79 4.92 18.95
CA THR A 196 -14.30 5.89 17.96
C THR A 196 -13.14 6.64 17.33
N PRO A 197 -12.96 6.53 16.01
CA PRO A 197 -11.93 7.29 15.30
C PRO A 197 -12.16 8.79 15.39
N LEU A 198 -11.07 9.55 15.37
CA LEU A 198 -11.14 11.00 15.26
C LEU A 198 -11.40 11.44 13.82
N PRO A 199 -12.05 12.59 13.59
CA PRO A 199 -12.17 13.17 12.26
C PRO A 199 -10.78 13.61 11.74
N PHE A 200 -10.65 13.69 10.41
CA PHE A 200 -9.56 14.40 9.78
C PHE A 200 -9.99 15.86 9.57
N ASP A 201 -9.57 16.68 10.48
CA ASP A 201 -9.63 18.14 10.42
C ASP A 201 -8.28 18.70 9.91
N LYS A 202 -8.12 20.03 9.96
CA LYS A 202 -6.86 20.69 9.60
C LYS A 202 -5.64 20.12 10.32
N ALA A 203 -5.76 19.77 11.59
CA ALA A 203 -4.68 19.18 12.37
C ALA A 203 -4.30 17.78 11.85
N GLY A 204 -5.30 16.97 11.50
CA GLY A 204 -5.08 15.65 10.87
C GLY A 204 -4.37 15.76 9.54
N TYR A 205 -4.76 16.68 8.68
CA TYR A 205 -4.09 16.94 7.40
C TYR A 205 -2.68 17.50 7.57
N LEU A 206 -2.45 18.38 8.55
CA LEU A 206 -1.09 18.85 8.87
C LEU A 206 -0.18 17.71 9.37
N ASN A 207 -0.74 16.72 10.07
CA ASN A 207 0.01 15.53 10.46
C ASN A 207 0.39 14.68 9.24
N LEU A 208 -0.51 14.51 8.25
CA LEU A 208 -0.18 13.87 6.97
C LEU A 208 0.97 14.60 6.26
N HIS A 209 0.86 15.92 6.10
CA HIS A 209 1.90 16.73 5.45
C HIS A 209 3.24 16.60 6.16
N ARG A 210 3.26 16.70 7.50
CA ARG A 210 4.48 16.56 8.31
C ARG A 210 5.15 15.20 8.14
N ASP A 211 4.36 14.12 8.11
CA ASP A 211 4.92 12.78 7.93
C ASP A 211 5.47 12.61 6.52
N LEU A 212 4.77 13.09 5.48
CA LEU A 212 5.25 13.07 4.10
C LEU A 212 6.55 13.85 3.94
N GLU A 213 6.58 15.10 4.42
CA GLU A 213 7.75 15.96 4.34
C GLU A 213 8.95 15.38 5.09
N SER A 214 8.72 14.91 6.33
CA SER A 214 9.81 14.44 7.18
C SER A 214 10.36 13.06 6.79
N ALA A 215 9.53 12.17 6.22
CA ALA A 215 9.96 10.84 5.83
C ALA A 215 10.44 10.78 4.37
N LEU A 216 9.76 11.46 3.45
CA LEU A 216 10.05 11.36 2.02
C LEU A 216 10.80 12.59 1.47
N GLY A 217 10.55 13.78 2.05
CA GLY A 217 11.00 15.05 1.48
C GLY A 217 10.08 15.54 0.35
N LEU A 218 9.84 16.85 0.28
CA LEU A 218 8.90 17.45 -0.68
C LEU A 218 9.31 17.22 -2.14
N ASP A 219 10.61 17.26 -2.44
CA ASP A 219 11.14 17.07 -3.80
C ASP A 219 10.85 15.68 -4.38
N ASN A 220 10.57 14.71 -3.52
CA ASN A 220 10.21 13.35 -3.92
C ASN A 220 8.70 13.16 -4.10
N LEU A 221 7.88 14.21 -3.94
CA LEU A 221 6.43 14.16 -4.14
C LEU A 221 6.05 14.79 -5.48
N VAL A 222 5.26 14.09 -6.27
CA VAL A 222 4.57 14.67 -7.42
C VAL A 222 3.28 15.28 -6.89
N THR A 223 3.21 16.62 -6.83
CA THR A 223 2.09 17.34 -6.24
C THR A 223 1.06 17.82 -7.26
N PRO A 224 -0.20 18.08 -6.86
CA PRO A 224 -1.20 18.67 -7.74
C PRO A 224 -0.76 19.99 -8.39
N SER A 225 -0.10 20.87 -7.63
CA SER A 225 0.37 22.16 -8.12
C SER A 225 1.47 22.03 -9.17
N GLU A 226 2.38 21.07 -8.98
CA GLU A 226 3.43 20.77 -9.96
C GLU A 226 2.85 20.23 -11.27
N VAL A 227 1.86 19.36 -11.22
CA VAL A 227 1.18 18.85 -12.42
C VAL A 227 0.39 19.96 -13.11
N GLN A 228 -0.25 20.83 -12.36
CA GLN A 228 -1.04 21.95 -12.88
C GLN A 228 -0.17 22.96 -13.64
N LYS A 229 1.01 23.33 -13.16
CA LYS A 229 2.05 24.22 -13.72
C LYS A 229 1.61 25.66 -14.01
N ASP A 230 0.39 25.92 -14.45
CA ASP A 230 -0.10 27.23 -14.92
C ASP A 230 -1.45 27.63 -14.28
N ASN A 231 -2.11 28.64 -14.86
CA ASN A 231 -3.38 29.16 -14.34
C ASN A 231 -4.62 28.31 -14.68
N ARG A 232 -4.47 27.21 -15.45
CA ARG A 232 -5.58 26.27 -15.69
C ARG A 232 -6.00 25.57 -14.40
N SER A 233 -7.20 25.00 -14.38
CA SER A 233 -7.51 24.02 -13.36
C SER A 233 -6.66 22.74 -13.57
N LEU A 234 -6.48 21.94 -12.53
CA LEU A 234 -5.77 20.66 -12.64
C LEU A 234 -6.46 19.75 -13.69
N ARG A 235 -7.80 19.69 -13.66
CA ARG A 235 -8.60 19.00 -14.64
C ARG A 235 -8.36 19.48 -16.07
N GLU A 236 -8.40 20.78 -16.29
CA GLU A 236 -8.16 21.37 -17.62
C GLU A 236 -6.73 21.03 -18.09
N ARG A 237 -5.73 21.14 -17.22
CA ARG A 237 -4.35 20.81 -17.55
C ARG A 237 -4.21 19.39 -18.08
N ILE A 238 -4.72 18.38 -17.33
CA ILE A 238 -4.54 16.98 -17.72
C ILE A 238 -5.36 16.58 -18.94
N THR A 239 -6.53 17.24 -19.18
CA THR A 239 -7.40 16.92 -20.31
C THR A 239 -7.03 17.64 -21.61
N THR A 240 -6.21 18.69 -21.57
CA THR A 240 -5.83 19.48 -22.76
C THR A 240 -4.33 19.40 -23.09
N VAL A 241 -3.49 19.18 -22.09
CA VAL A 241 -2.02 19.15 -22.24
C VAL A 241 -1.46 17.79 -21.85
N GLY A 242 -2.06 17.12 -20.86
CA GLY A 242 -1.63 15.82 -20.34
C GLY A 242 -0.79 15.92 -19.05
N TRP A 243 -0.36 14.77 -18.59
CA TRP A 243 0.53 14.59 -17.45
C TRP A 243 1.97 14.94 -17.83
N PRO A 244 2.83 15.29 -16.85
CA PRO A 244 4.27 15.40 -17.06
C PRO A 244 4.86 14.10 -17.61
N ASP A 245 6.01 14.20 -18.26
CA ASP A 245 6.74 13.03 -18.74
C ASP A 245 7.14 12.10 -17.58
N LEU A 246 7.14 10.80 -17.84
CA LEU A 246 7.52 9.80 -16.83
C LEU A 246 8.94 10.05 -16.29
N SER A 247 9.84 10.59 -17.10
CA SER A 247 11.19 10.97 -16.70
C SER A 247 11.23 12.03 -15.59
N GLU A 248 10.25 12.93 -15.55
CA GLU A 248 10.11 13.94 -14.48
C GLU A 248 9.55 13.33 -13.18
N MET A 249 8.91 12.17 -13.24
CA MET A 249 8.21 11.54 -12.11
C MET A 249 8.91 10.29 -11.55
N ARG A 250 9.96 9.78 -12.24
CA ARG A 250 10.73 8.62 -11.75
C ARG A 250 11.37 8.91 -10.39
N GLY A 251 11.44 7.88 -9.55
CA GLY A 251 11.98 7.98 -8.20
C GLY A 251 11.07 8.73 -7.21
N ARG A 252 9.84 9.07 -7.61
CA ARG A 252 8.94 9.94 -6.84
C ARG A 252 7.63 9.25 -6.49
N PHE A 253 6.87 9.90 -5.61
CA PHE A 253 5.64 9.37 -5.01
C PHE A 253 4.44 10.24 -5.38
N ILE A 254 3.30 9.59 -5.66
CA ILE A 254 2.02 10.22 -5.94
C ILE A 254 1.05 9.80 -4.85
N PHE A 255 0.53 10.73 -4.08
CA PHE A 255 -0.46 10.43 -3.03
C PHE A 255 -1.84 10.92 -3.42
N LEU A 256 -2.85 10.07 -3.19
CA LEU A 256 -4.26 10.36 -3.42
C LEU A 256 -5.03 10.17 -2.10
N ILE A 257 -5.84 11.13 -1.70
CA ILE A 257 -6.88 10.90 -0.69
C ILE A 257 -8.07 10.26 -1.40
N ASP A 258 -8.32 8.98 -1.12
CA ASP A 258 -9.43 8.20 -1.68
C ASP A 258 -10.64 8.29 -0.74
N GLU A 259 -11.22 9.48 -0.68
CA GLU A 259 -12.42 9.77 0.09
C GLU A 259 -13.39 10.65 -0.70
N PRO A 260 -14.70 10.54 -0.45
CA PRO A 260 -15.68 11.41 -1.09
C PRO A 260 -15.42 12.89 -0.80
N LEU A 261 -15.70 13.76 -1.78
CA LEU A 261 -15.49 15.21 -1.67
C LEU A 261 -16.08 15.82 -0.38
N LYS A 262 -17.25 15.35 0.08
CA LYS A 262 -17.85 15.81 1.34
C LYS A 262 -16.97 15.59 2.58
N LYS A 263 -16.05 14.63 2.55
CA LYS A 263 -15.08 14.38 3.62
C LYS A 263 -13.78 15.18 3.43
N THR A 264 -13.46 15.55 2.19
CA THR A 264 -12.20 16.20 1.84
C THR A 264 -12.36 17.69 1.51
N ALA A 265 -13.58 18.23 1.59
CA ALA A 265 -13.85 19.65 1.38
C ALA A 265 -12.98 20.55 2.28
N GLY A 266 -12.82 20.18 3.56
CA GLY A 266 -11.93 20.88 4.50
C GLY A 266 -10.47 20.92 4.05
N TYR A 267 -9.97 19.90 3.35
CA TYR A 267 -8.62 19.93 2.79
C TYR A 267 -8.48 21.00 1.70
N LEU A 268 -9.52 21.20 0.87
CA LEU A 268 -9.54 22.24 -0.15
C LEU A 268 -9.71 23.64 0.43
N GLU A 269 -10.42 23.75 1.56
CA GLU A 269 -10.66 25.03 2.26
C GLU A 269 -9.44 25.47 3.10
N ASP A 270 -8.78 24.51 3.75
CA ASP A 270 -7.70 24.78 4.71
C ASP A 270 -6.32 25.00 4.06
N PHE A 271 -6.13 24.52 2.82
CA PHE A 271 -4.83 24.57 2.14
C PHE A 271 -4.95 25.26 0.79
N GLU A 272 -4.09 26.26 0.56
CA GLU A 272 -3.93 26.90 -0.74
C GLU A 272 -3.40 25.90 -1.78
N LYS A 273 -3.62 26.18 -3.07
CA LYS A 273 -3.24 25.27 -4.15
C LYS A 273 -1.79 24.80 -4.08
N HIS A 274 -0.88 25.70 -3.76
CA HIS A 274 0.56 25.42 -3.69
C HIS A 274 0.99 24.67 -2.41
N GLU A 275 0.12 24.61 -1.40
CA GLU A 275 0.36 23.88 -0.16
C GLU A 275 -0.14 22.42 -0.22
N ARG A 276 -0.94 22.09 -1.22
CA ARG A 276 -1.54 20.74 -1.35
C ARG A 276 -0.53 19.73 -1.84
N LEU A 277 -0.21 18.76 -1.02
CA LEU A 277 0.72 17.68 -1.34
C LEU A 277 0.02 16.46 -1.97
N LEU A 278 -1.29 16.31 -1.75
CA LEU A 278 -2.06 15.13 -2.12
C LEU A 278 -3.13 15.47 -3.17
N PHE A 279 -3.28 14.56 -4.15
CA PHE A 279 -4.43 14.55 -5.05
C PHE A 279 -5.69 14.12 -4.29
N LEU A 280 -6.85 14.44 -4.87
CA LEU A 280 -8.15 14.10 -4.29
C LEU A 280 -8.98 13.25 -5.25
N SER A 281 -9.67 12.24 -4.73
CA SER A 281 -10.71 11.51 -5.44
C SER A 281 -11.98 12.36 -5.48
N VAL A 282 -12.15 13.15 -6.54
CA VAL A 282 -13.27 14.05 -6.73
C VAL A 282 -14.03 13.72 -8.02
N PRO A 283 -15.29 14.17 -8.20
CA PRO A 283 -16.02 14.00 -9.46
C PRO A 283 -15.20 14.51 -10.65
N SER A 284 -15.33 13.85 -11.80
CA SER A 284 -14.51 14.13 -12.98
C SER A 284 -14.75 15.50 -13.63
N ASP A 285 -15.78 16.21 -13.24
CA ASP A 285 -16.10 17.59 -13.63
C ASP A 285 -15.56 18.66 -12.65
N HIS A 286 -15.03 18.24 -11.52
CA HIS A 286 -14.42 19.12 -10.53
C HIS A 286 -13.05 19.64 -10.99
N ASP A 287 -12.71 20.88 -10.71
CA ASP A 287 -11.44 21.53 -11.13
C ASP A 287 -10.16 20.83 -10.63
N GLN A 288 -10.24 20.11 -9.51
CA GLN A 288 -9.15 19.33 -8.94
C GLN A 288 -9.11 17.87 -9.41
N ALA A 289 -9.96 17.47 -10.37
CA ALA A 289 -9.99 16.11 -10.85
C ALA A 289 -8.77 15.82 -11.74
N ALA A 290 -8.01 14.80 -11.35
CA ALA A 290 -6.88 14.28 -12.12
C ALA A 290 -6.80 12.76 -12.03
N ILE A 291 -7.03 12.21 -10.85
CA ILE A 291 -7.00 10.77 -10.56
C ILE A 291 -8.40 10.38 -10.07
N LEU A 292 -9.00 9.38 -10.69
CA LEU A 292 -10.35 8.92 -10.39
C LEU A 292 -10.32 7.50 -9.83
N VAL A 293 -11.12 7.23 -8.81
CA VAL A 293 -11.30 5.90 -8.23
C VAL A 293 -12.61 5.30 -8.73
N MET A 294 -12.52 4.22 -9.49
CA MET A 294 -13.64 3.54 -10.13
C MET A 294 -13.52 2.02 -9.94
N ASN A 295 -13.85 1.56 -8.73
CA ASN A 295 -13.50 0.23 -8.21
C ASN A 295 -14.24 -0.96 -8.84
N ASP A 296 -15.28 -0.74 -9.62
CA ASP A 296 -16.04 -1.81 -10.27
C ASP A 296 -15.90 -1.76 -11.80
N PRO A 297 -14.85 -2.39 -12.37
CA PRO A 297 -14.63 -2.36 -13.81
C PRO A 297 -15.68 -3.14 -14.61
N LEU A 298 -16.49 -4.00 -13.97
CA LEU A 298 -17.59 -4.68 -14.65
C LEU A 298 -18.76 -3.75 -14.91
N LYS A 299 -19.10 -2.89 -13.93
CA LYS A 299 -20.20 -1.92 -14.06
C LYS A 299 -19.79 -0.64 -14.76
N ALA A 300 -18.54 -0.21 -14.56
CA ALA A 300 -18.04 1.09 -15.01
C ALA A 300 -17.08 0.98 -16.20
N PHE A 301 -17.10 -0.11 -16.97
CA PHE A 301 -16.12 -0.35 -18.04
C PHE A 301 -16.04 0.80 -19.05
N ASP A 302 -17.18 1.19 -19.61
CA ASP A 302 -17.27 2.25 -20.62
C ASP A 302 -16.89 3.62 -20.04
N ASP A 303 -17.32 3.89 -18.80
CA ASP A 303 -16.95 5.11 -18.10
C ASP A 303 -15.44 5.18 -17.81
N ILE A 304 -14.83 4.11 -17.35
CA ILE A 304 -13.37 4.03 -17.15
C ILE A 304 -12.67 4.32 -18.48
N THR A 305 -13.06 3.62 -19.54
CA THR A 305 -12.49 3.82 -20.88
C THR A 305 -12.61 5.27 -21.35
N ALA A 306 -13.77 5.89 -21.15
CA ALA A 306 -14.00 7.28 -21.53
C ALA A 306 -13.17 8.27 -20.70
N ARG A 307 -12.93 8.00 -19.41
CA ARG A 307 -12.09 8.84 -18.56
C ARG A 307 -10.60 8.69 -18.90
N VAL A 308 -10.14 7.48 -19.14
CA VAL A 308 -8.78 7.21 -19.63
C VAL A 308 -8.53 7.97 -20.94
N ALA A 309 -9.43 7.88 -21.91
CA ALA A 309 -9.32 8.60 -23.19
C ALA A 309 -9.31 10.13 -23.04
N LYS A 310 -9.82 10.68 -21.92
CA LYS A 310 -9.77 12.11 -21.60
C LYS A 310 -8.50 12.53 -20.84
N GLY A 311 -7.57 11.61 -20.58
CA GLY A 311 -6.32 11.90 -19.90
C GLY A 311 -6.35 11.76 -18.38
N PHE A 312 -7.49 11.37 -17.75
CA PHE A 312 -7.51 11.05 -16.32
C PHE A 312 -6.73 9.77 -16.03
N LEU A 313 -5.97 9.76 -14.94
CA LEU A 313 -5.51 8.49 -14.37
C LEU A 313 -6.68 7.83 -13.64
N VAL A 314 -6.85 6.53 -13.81
CA VAL A 314 -7.94 5.79 -13.19
C VAL A 314 -7.39 4.64 -12.36
N ARG A 315 -7.85 4.55 -11.10
CA ARG A 315 -7.66 3.39 -10.23
C ARG A 315 -8.91 2.53 -10.30
N THR A 316 -8.72 1.21 -10.42
CA THR A 316 -9.78 0.20 -10.37
C THR A 316 -9.35 -1.04 -9.58
N ARG A 317 -10.24 -2.02 -9.37
CA ARG A 317 -9.94 -3.26 -8.66
C ARG A 317 -10.13 -4.48 -9.55
N ALA A 318 -9.16 -5.41 -9.51
CA ALA A 318 -9.20 -6.69 -10.20
C ALA A 318 -10.01 -7.76 -9.46
N ASP A 319 -10.20 -7.57 -8.15
CA ASP A 319 -10.98 -8.44 -7.26
C ASP A 319 -11.61 -7.65 -6.11
N ALA A 320 -12.60 -8.23 -5.44
CA ALA A 320 -13.26 -7.66 -4.27
C ALA A 320 -13.77 -8.75 -3.33
N ASP A 321 -13.68 -8.49 -2.02
CA ASP A 321 -14.25 -9.32 -0.95
C ASP A 321 -13.85 -10.82 -1.04
N THR A 322 -12.67 -11.09 -1.62
CA THR A 322 -12.10 -12.44 -1.84
C THR A 322 -12.90 -13.33 -2.80
N VAL A 323 -13.93 -12.82 -3.46
CA VAL A 323 -14.89 -13.60 -4.26
C VAL A 323 -14.20 -14.22 -5.47
N GLU A 324 -13.52 -13.42 -6.28
CA GLU A 324 -12.85 -13.86 -7.51
C GLU A 324 -11.76 -14.90 -7.21
N ALA A 325 -10.97 -14.68 -6.18
CA ALA A 325 -9.92 -15.62 -5.80
C ALA A 325 -10.49 -16.98 -5.31
N ARG A 326 -11.61 -16.97 -4.61
CA ARG A 326 -12.25 -18.22 -4.13
C ARG A 326 -12.94 -19.00 -5.23
N SER A 327 -13.50 -18.30 -6.22
CA SER A 327 -14.20 -18.93 -7.36
C SER A 327 -13.30 -19.19 -8.57
N ALA A 328 -12.04 -18.74 -8.55
CA ALA A 328 -11.13 -18.72 -9.70
C ALA A 328 -11.71 -17.95 -10.91
N ASP A 329 -12.50 -16.90 -10.65
CA ASP A 329 -13.11 -16.06 -11.68
C ASP A 329 -12.21 -14.86 -12.00
N ASP A 330 -11.69 -14.80 -13.20
CA ASP A 330 -10.81 -13.71 -13.68
C ASP A 330 -11.56 -12.65 -14.51
N THR A 331 -12.88 -12.69 -14.58
CA THR A 331 -13.71 -11.78 -15.38
C THR A 331 -13.47 -10.32 -15.00
N ARG A 332 -13.47 -10.01 -13.70
CA ARG A 332 -13.21 -8.65 -13.18
C ARG A 332 -11.78 -8.20 -13.50
N MET A 333 -10.79 -9.07 -13.31
CA MET A 333 -9.39 -8.80 -13.64
C MET A 333 -9.24 -8.46 -15.13
N ARG A 334 -9.82 -9.27 -16.01
CA ARG A 334 -9.80 -9.01 -17.47
C ARG A 334 -10.48 -7.70 -17.83
N ALA A 335 -11.61 -7.38 -17.22
CA ALA A 335 -12.28 -6.09 -17.42
C ALA A 335 -11.41 -4.92 -16.95
N ALA A 336 -10.76 -5.04 -15.77
CA ALA A 336 -9.82 -4.03 -15.26
C ALA A 336 -8.68 -3.77 -16.25
N PHE A 337 -8.05 -4.81 -16.78
CA PHE A 337 -6.99 -4.69 -17.79
C PHE A 337 -7.49 -4.07 -19.10
N ALA A 338 -8.61 -4.55 -19.61
CA ALA A 338 -9.16 -4.11 -20.89
C ALA A 338 -9.73 -2.69 -20.85
N SER A 339 -10.16 -2.19 -19.68
CA SER A 339 -10.68 -0.83 -19.53
C SER A 339 -9.64 0.27 -19.78
N GLY A 340 -8.33 -0.07 -19.68
CA GLY A 340 -7.24 0.89 -19.79
C GLY A 340 -6.90 1.59 -18.47
N ALA A 341 -7.57 1.24 -17.36
CA ALA A 341 -7.24 1.80 -16.04
C ALA A 341 -5.75 1.66 -15.72
N HIS A 342 -5.17 2.68 -15.08
CA HIS A 342 -3.74 2.82 -14.87
C HIS A 342 -3.25 2.11 -13.60
N PHE A 343 -4.05 2.19 -12.53
CA PHE A 343 -3.75 1.63 -11.22
C PHE A 343 -4.74 0.51 -10.91
N ILE A 344 -4.25 -0.74 -10.93
CA ILE A 344 -5.09 -1.93 -10.79
C ILE A 344 -4.77 -2.60 -9.47
N SER A 345 -5.68 -2.47 -8.51
CA SER A 345 -5.55 -2.91 -7.14
C SER A 345 -6.11 -4.33 -6.98
N THR A 346 -5.46 -5.16 -6.16
CA THR A 346 -5.84 -6.55 -5.89
C THR A 346 -5.45 -6.97 -4.48
N ASP A 347 -6.16 -7.95 -3.93
CA ASP A 347 -5.74 -8.67 -2.72
C ASP A 347 -4.84 -9.89 -3.05
N TYR A 348 -4.66 -10.23 -4.35
CA TYR A 348 -4.05 -11.48 -4.82
C TYR A 348 -3.02 -11.26 -5.95
N TYR A 349 -2.04 -10.38 -5.76
CA TYR A 349 -0.89 -10.24 -6.68
C TYR A 349 0.05 -11.45 -6.64
N VAL A 350 -0.01 -12.24 -5.58
CA VAL A 350 0.55 -13.59 -5.45
C VAL A 350 -0.59 -14.57 -5.11
N ARG A 351 -0.38 -15.85 -5.41
CA ARG A 351 -1.35 -16.88 -5.05
C ARG A 351 -1.48 -16.99 -3.53
N ASP A 352 -2.70 -17.16 -3.04
CA ASP A 352 -2.95 -17.54 -1.66
C ASP A 352 -3.05 -19.07 -1.54
N GLU A 353 -2.04 -19.70 -0.95
CA GLU A 353 -1.94 -21.15 -0.79
C GLU A 353 -3.06 -21.76 0.10
N ARG A 354 -3.79 -20.94 0.85
CA ARG A 354 -4.95 -21.35 1.64
C ARG A 354 -6.18 -21.63 0.76
N LEU A 355 -6.21 -21.08 -0.45
CA LEU A 355 -7.30 -21.25 -1.41
C LEU A 355 -7.00 -22.43 -2.35
N LYS A 356 -8.05 -23.11 -2.82
CA LYS A 356 -7.94 -24.19 -3.81
C LYS A 356 -7.76 -23.65 -5.25
N SER A 357 -7.71 -22.35 -5.40
CA SER A 357 -7.64 -21.62 -6.65
C SER A 357 -6.20 -21.22 -6.97
N ASP A 358 -5.86 -21.20 -8.25
CA ASP A 358 -4.59 -20.63 -8.75
C ASP A 358 -4.72 -19.13 -9.08
N TYR A 359 -5.81 -18.48 -8.64
CA TYR A 359 -6.07 -17.07 -8.91
C TYR A 359 -4.93 -16.19 -8.42
N ARG A 360 -4.49 -15.34 -9.31
CA ARG A 360 -3.53 -14.26 -9.04
C ARG A 360 -3.66 -13.19 -10.12
N VAL A 361 -3.45 -11.95 -9.74
CA VAL A 361 -3.48 -10.80 -10.67
C VAL A 361 -2.07 -10.49 -11.12
N ARG A 362 -1.81 -10.76 -12.39
CA ARG A 362 -0.53 -10.50 -13.06
C ARG A 362 -0.78 -10.28 -14.54
N PHE A 363 0.00 -9.44 -15.19
CA PHE A 363 -0.11 -9.29 -16.64
C PHE A 363 0.28 -10.57 -17.37
N PRO A 364 -0.35 -10.88 -18.52
CA PRO A 364 -0.04 -12.10 -19.30
C PRO A 364 1.43 -12.20 -19.71
N GLU A 365 2.07 -11.07 -19.98
CA GLU A 365 3.48 -10.95 -20.36
C GLU A 365 4.41 -11.19 -19.16
N GLY A 366 3.86 -11.24 -17.97
CA GLY A 366 4.58 -11.24 -16.70
C GLY A 366 4.72 -9.82 -16.11
N GLY A 367 5.26 -9.76 -14.87
CA GLY A 367 5.45 -8.48 -14.17
C GLY A 367 4.17 -7.84 -13.64
N TYR A 368 4.33 -6.64 -13.09
CA TYR A 368 3.27 -5.85 -12.44
C TYR A 368 3.15 -4.43 -13.02
N ALA A 369 3.93 -4.12 -14.05
CA ALA A 369 3.81 -2.88 -14.82
C ALA A 369 3.94 -3.21 -16.32
N ARG A 370 3.20 -2.48 -17.15
CA ARG A 370 3.27 -2.60 -18.60
C ARG A 370 2.85 -1.31 -19.28
N GLN A 371 3.17 -1.16 -20.56
CA GLN A 371 2.51 -0.18 -21.41
C GLN A 371 1.06 -0.61 -21.64
N SER A 372 0.13 0.33 -21.54
CA SER A 372 -1.29 0.05 -21.77
C SER A 372 -1.52 -0.32 -23.24
N PRO A 373 -2.22 -1.43 -23.55
CA PRO A 373 -2.60 -1.75 -24.92
C PRO A 373 -3.44 -0.67 -25.60
N ARG A 374 -4.03 0.24 -24.82
CA ARG A 374 -4.83 1.37 -25.34
C ARG A 374 -4.01 2.61 -25.65
N SER A 375 -2.74 2.69 -25.23
CA SER A 375 -1.88 3.83 -25.53
C SER A 375 -1.47 3.90 -27.03
N GLU A 376 -1.60 2.82 -27.77
CA GLU A 376 -1.32 2.76 -29.21
C GLU A 376 -2.48 3.30 -30.09
N VAL A 377 -3.62 3.66 -29.50
CA VAL A 377 -4.84 4.09 -30.20
C VAL A 377 -5.02 5.62 -30.20
N ILE A 378 -4.12 6.36 -29.57
CA ILE A 378 -4.16 7.83 -29.48
C ILE A 378 -3.10 8.42 -30.42
N ASP A 379 -3.31 8.26 -31.73
CA ASP A 379 -2.66 9.01 -32.79
C ASP A 379 -3.64 10.06 -33.38
#